data_56b57b6a5f3ca48fd4aaf236cdb91181
#
_entry.id   56b57b6a5f3ca48fd4aaf236cdb91181
#
_cell.length_a   1.000
_cell.length_b   1.000
_cell.length_c   1.000
_cell.angle_alpha   90.00
_cell.angle_beta   90.00
_cell.angle_gamma   90.00
#
_symmetry.space_group_name_H-M   'P 1'
#
loop_
_entity.id
_entity.type
_entity.pdbx_description
1 polymer ?
#
loop_
_entity_poly.entity_id
_entity_poly.type
_entity_poly.pdbx_seq_one_letter_code
_entity_poly.pdbx_strand_id
1 'polypeptide(L)'
;MIPRYSRPEMSAVWTEENKFGAYLKVEIEAAAAWSQLGVIPAEDVEKLRTKATFDVQRIYEIEKETRHDIVAFTRAVSESLGDEKKWVHYGLTSTDVVDTANGYLIKQANNILRKDLQRFIEILKKRAYEFKDTPCIGRTHGVHADITALGLKWALWFEEMRRNIERFEMAAADVESGKISGAVGNFATTPPFVQD
;
A
#
# COMPACT_ATOMS: atom_id res chain seq x y z
N MET A 1 -9.36 -10.41 9.39
CA MET A 1 -9.61 -9.21 10.24
C MET A 1 -10.99 -9.37 10.88
N ILE A 2 -11.24 -8.85 12.10
CA ILE A 2 -12.58 -8.93 12.73
C ILE A 2 -13.42 -7.76 12.20
N PRO A 3 -14.51 -8.00 11.43
CA PRO A 3 -15.23 -6.92 10.71
C PRO A 3 -15.72 -5.78 11.60
N ARG A 4 -16.21 -6.08 12.81
CA ARG A 4 -16.73 -5.07 13.75
C ARG A 4 -15.67 -4.13 14.32
N TYR A 5 -14.37 -4.44 14.15
CA TYR A 5 -13.25 -3.63 14.63
C TYR A 5 -12.52 -2.93 13.48
N SER A 6 -13.02 -3.05 12.26
CA SER A 6 -12.40 -2.50 11.06
C SER A 6 -13.25 -1.38 10.49
N ARG A 7 -12.59 -0.35 9.99
CA ARG A 7 -13.25 0.70 9.21
C ARG A 7 -13.36 0.24 7.75
N PRO A 8 -14.49 0.50 7.07
CA PRO A 8 -14.72 0.02 5.70
C PRO A 8 -13.61 0.42 4.72
N GLU A 9 -13.14 1.68 4.78
CA GLU A 9 -12.09 2.19 3.90
C GLU A 9 -10.74 1.47 4.09
N MET A 10 -10.38 1.12 5.32
CA MET A 10 -9.16 0.35 5.58
C MET A 10 -9.34 -1.12 5.19
N SER A 11 -10.51 -1.70 5.44
CA SER A 11 -10.81 -3.07 5.04
C SER A 11 -10.78 -3.26 3.53
N ALA A 12 -11.24 -2.25 2.77
CA ALA A 12 -11.22 -2.28 1.30
C ALA A 12 -9.81 -2.39 0.72
N VAL A 13 -8.79 -1.84 1.39
CA VAL A 13 -7.39 -1.97 0.96
C VAL A 13 -6.93 -3.43 0.95
N TRP A 14 -7.45 -4.24 1.88
CA TRP A 14 -6.98 -5.60 2.17
C TRP A 14 -7.93 -6.69 1.67
N THR A 15 -8.83 -6.38 0.72
CA THR A 15 -9.65 -7.39 0.05
C THR A 15 -8.82 -8.15 -0.99
N GLU A 16 -9.25 -9.36 -1.33
CA GLU A 16 -8.61 -10.15 -2.38
C GLU A 16 -8.70 -9.45 -3.75
N GLU A 17 -9.84 -8.80 -4.03
CA GLU A 17 -10.04 -8.03 -5.25
C GLU A 17 -9.03 -6.89 -5.38
N ASN A 18 -8.79 -6.14 -4.30
CA ASN A 18 -7.80 -5.05 -4.32
C ASN A 18 -6.38 -5.58 -4.39
N LYS A 19 -6.08 -6.69 -3.73
CA LYS A 19 -4.77 -7.38 -3.80
C LYS A 19 -4.45 -7.81 -5.24
N PHE A 20 -5.35 -8.56 -5.88
CA PHE A 20 -5.14 -9.00 -7.27
C PHE A 20 -5.22 -7.83 -8.24
N GLY A 21 -6.01 -6.79 -7.95
CA GLY A 21 -5.99 -5.52 -8.69
C GLY A 21 -4.62 -4.82 -8.62
N ALA A 22 -3.97 -4.86 -7.46
CA ALA A 22 -2.60 -4.34 -7.31
C ALA A 22 -1.58 -5.18 -8.12
N TYR A 23 -1.73 -6.51 -8.13
CA TYR A 23 -0.90 -7.39 -8.98
C TYR A 23 -1.07 -7.05 -10.46
N LEU A 24 -2.32 -6.93 -10.93
CA LEU A 24 -2.61 -6.56 -12.31
C LEU A 24 -2.02 -5.20 -12.68
N LYS A 25 -2.07 -4.24 -11.77
CA LYS A 25 -1.46 -2.93 -11.98
C LYS A 25 0.05 -3.05 -12.19
N VAL A 26 0.76 -3.82 -11.35
CA VAL A 26 2.21 -4.03 -11.52
C VAL A 26 2.53 -4.67 -12.87
N GLU A 27 1.78 -5.70 -13.29
CA GLU A 27 1.94 -6.36 -14.58
C GLU A 27 1.80 -5.38 -15.75
N ILE A 28 0.76 -4.53 -15.71
CA ILE A 28 0.48 -3.55 -16.77
C ILE A 28 1.55 -2.46 -16.81
N GLU A 29 1.98 -1.92 -15.65
CA GLU A 29 2.99 -0.86 -15.63
C GLU A 29 4.38 -1.40 -16.05
N ALA A 30 4.71 -2.63 -15.67
CA ALA A 30 5.93 -3.29 -16.18
C ALA A 30 5.87 -3.47 -17.71
N ALA A 31 4.72 -3.92 -18.26
CA ALA A 31 4.54 -4.01 -19.71
C ALA A 31 4.65 -2.63 -20.39
N ALA A 32 4.16 -1.56 -19.76
CA ALA A 32 4.30 -0.20 -20.25
C ALA A 32 5.76 0.27 -20.28
N ALA A 33 6.55 -0.06 -19.26
CA ALA A 33 7.99 0.22 -19.25
C ALA A 33 8.74 -0.55 -20.38
N TRP A 34 8.40 -1.82 -20.59
CA TRP A 34 8.93 -2.58 -21.73
C TRP A 34 8.51 -1.99 -23.09
N SER A 35 7.34 -1.38 -23.17
CA SER A 35 6.91 -0.67 -24.40
C SER A 35 7.75 0.57 -24.67
N GLN A 36 8.16 1.31 -23.64
CA GLN A 36 9.07 2.44 -23.79
C GLN A 36 10.44 2.02 -24.32
N LEU A 37 10.85 0.79 -24.03
CA LEU A 37 12.07 0.18 -24.60
C LEU A 37 11.87 -0.39 -26.01
N GLY A 38 10.67 -0.26 -26.59
CA GLY A 38 10.35 -0.76 -27.93
C GLY A 38 10.19 -2.28 -28.04
N VAL A 39 10.08 -2.99 -26.92
CA VAL A 39 9.93 -4.47 -26.88
C VAL A 39 8.47 -4.89 -27.01
N ILE A 40 7.58 -4.25 -26.25
CA ILE A 40 6.12 -4.51 -26.30
C ILE A 40 5.47 -3.42 -27.16
N PRO A 41 4.64 -3.76 -28.15
CA PRO A 41 3.88 -2.79 -28.91
C PRO A 41 2.96 -1.95 -28.01
N ALA A 42 2.92 -0.63 -28.22
CA ALA A 42 2.08 0.27 -27.42
C ALA A 42 0.58 -0.10 -27.51
N GLU A 43 0.14 -0.60 -28.65
CA GLU A 43 -1.22 -1.08 -28.86
C GLU A 43 -1.56 -2.31 -27.99
N ASP A 44 -0.58 -3.18 -27.71
CA ASP A 44 -0.79 -4.34 -26.84
C ASP A 44 -0.84 -3.92 -25.37
N VAL A 45 -0.05 -2.93 -24.95
CA VAL A 45 -0.18 -2.33 -23.60
C VAL A 45 -1.56 -1.71 -23.41
N GLU A 46 -2.08 -1.02 -24.41
CA GLU A 46 -3.44 -0.45 -24.33
C GLU A 46 -4.52 -1.54 -24.25
N LYS A 47 -4.33 -2.67 -24.95
CA LYS A 47 -5.21 -3.84 -24.79
C LYS A 47 -5.12 -4.44 -23.38
N LEU A 48 -3.93 -4.54 -22.80
CA LEU A 48 -3.77 -4.97 -21.41
C LEU A 48 -4.52 -4.03 -20.44
N ARG A 49 -4.34 -2.70 -20.60
CA ARG A 49 -5.02 -1.71 -19.74
C ARG A 49 -6.54 -1.78 -19.81
N THR A 50 -7.09 -2.06 -21.00
CA THR A 50 -8.54 -1.97 -21.24
C THR A 50 -9.28 -3.29 -21.13
N LYS A 51 -8.60 -4.41 -21.33
CA LYS A 51 -9.24 -5.74 -21.41
C LYS A 51 -8.83 -6.70 -20.29
N ALA A 52 -7.61 -6.54 -19.74
CA ALA A 52 -7.15 -7.46 -18.70
C ALA A 52 -8.05 -7.38 -17.48
N THR A 53 -8.64 -8.51 -17.14
CA THR A 53 -9.50 -8.68 -15.96
C THR A 53 -9.17 -10.01 -15.28
N PHE A 54 -9.67 -10.20 -14.08
CA PHE A 54 -9.54 -11.45 -13.34
C PHE A 54 -10.83 -11.72 -12.54
N ASP A 55 -11.00 -12.97 -12.19
CA ASP A 55 -11.99 -13.42 -11.22
C ASP A 55 -11.28 -14.15 -10.07
N VAL A 56 -11.54 -13.73 -8.83
CA VAL A 56 -10.83 -14.26 -7.64
C VAL A 56 -11.11 -15.76 -7.45
N GLN A 57 -12.35 -16.21 -7.70
CA GLN A 57 -12.68 -17.62 -7.55
C GLN A 57 -11.98 -18.46 -8.63
N ARG A 58 -11.89 -17.92 -9.86
CA ARG A 58 -11.15 -18.56 -10.95
C ARG A 58 -9.67 -18.70 -10.64
N ILE A 59 -9.05 -17.67 -10.04
CA ILE A 59 -7.65 -17.74 -9.58
C ILE A 59 -7.47 -18.92 -8.62
N TYR A 60 -8.30 -19.05 -7.61
CA TYR A 60 -8.23 -20.15 -6.64
C TYR A 60 -8.50 -21.53 -7.23
N GLU A 61 -9.36 -21.63 -8.25
CA GLU A 61 -9.56 -22.88 -9.00
C GLU A 61 -8.26 -23.31 -9.71
N ILE A 62 -7.63 -22.37 -10.44
CA ILE A 62 -6.39 -22.63 -11.16
C ILE A 62 -5.24 -22.94 -10.18
N GLU A 63 -5.21 -22.28 -9.02
CA GLU A 63 -4.17 -22.52 -8.01
C GLU A 63 -4.21 -23.95 -7.45
N LYS A 64 -5.40 -24.56 -7.32
CA LYS A 64 -5.51 -25.98 -6.91
C LYS A 64 -4.77 -26.94 -7.85
N GLU A 65 -4.68 -26.57 -9.13
CA GLU A 65 -3.97 -27.35 -10.16
C GLU A 65 -2.48 -26.98 -10.21
N THR A 66 -2.19 -25.67 -10.27
CA THR A 66 -0.82 -25.17 -10.48
C THR A 66 0.04 -25.25 -9.23
N ARG A 67 -0.57 -25.27 -8.05
CA ARG A 67 0.10 -25.17 -6.74
C ARG A 67 1.02 -23.95 -6.62
N HIS A 68 0.66 -22.86 -7.34
CA HIS A 68 1.44 -21.64 -7.38
C HIS A 68 0.50 -20.43 -7.60
N ASP A 69 0.49 -19.50 -6.67
CA ASP A 69 -0.40 -18.35 -6.61
C ASP A 69 -0.27 -17.40 -7.81
N ILE A 70 0.95 -16.93 -8.10
CA ILE A 70 1.16 -15.98 -9.22
C ILE A 70 0.93 -16.64 -10.58
N VAL A 71 1.30 -17.92 -10.76
CA VAL A 71 0.98 -18.64 -12.00
C VAL A 71 -0.53 -18.75 -12.17
N ALA A 72 -1.28 -18.99 -11.09
CA ALA A 72 -2.74 -19.03 -11.14
C ALA A 72 -3.33 -17.68 -11.52
N PHE A 73 -2.84 -16.61 -10.91
CA PHE A 73 -3.24 -15.24 -11.22
C PHE A 73 -2.97 -14.89 -12.69
N THR A 74 -1.76 -15.09 -13.19
CA THR A 74 -1.39 -14.75 -14.57
C THR A 74 -2.15 -15.58 -15.60
N ARG A 75 -2.48 -16.86 -15.30
CA ARG A 75 -3.37 -17.67 -16.14
C ARG A 75 -4.79 -17.13 -16.17
N ALA A 76 -5.36 -16.78 -15.02
CA ALA A 76 -6.70 -16.21 -14.95
C ALA A 76 -6.79 -14.88 -15.73
N VAL A 77 -5.81 -13.99 -15.59
CA VAL A 77 -5.73 -12.75 -16.39
C VAL A 77 -5.64 -13.07 -17.88
N SER A 78 -4.83 -14.05 -18.26
CA SER A 78 -4.66 -14.45 -19.67
C SER A 78 -5.93 -14.97 -20.31
N GLU A 79 -6.89 -15.53 -19.55
CA GLU A 79 -8.20 -15.98 -20.06
C GLU A 79 -9.05 -14.83 -20.60
N SER A 80 -8.82 -13.58 -20.14
CA SER A 80 -9.54 -12.38 -20.60
C SER A 80 -8.96 -11.72 -21.86
N LEU A 81 -7.80 -12.20 -22.33
CA LEU A 81 -6.97 -11.55 -23.36
C LEU A 81 -6.89 -12.40 -24.64
N GLY A 82 -6.56 -11.74 -25.75
CA GLY A 82 -6.23 -12.35 -27.03
C GLY A 82 -4.75 -12.71 -27.17
N ASP A 83 -4.14 -12.33 -28.29
CA ASP A 83 -2.71 -12.59 -28.55
C ASP A 83 -1.76 -11.82 -27.63
N GLU A 84 -2.22 -10.68 -27.07
CA GLU A 84 -1.52 -9.84 -26.12
C GLU A 84 -1.23 -10.52 -24.77
N LYS A 85 -1.91 -11.62 -24.44
CA LYS A 85 -1.68 -12.43 -23.23
C LYS A 85 -0.24 -12.89 -23.05
N LYS A 86 0.53 -12.99 -24.14
CA LYS A 86 1.96 -13.35 -24.10
C LYS A 86 2.83 -12.35 -23.34
N TRP A 87 2.30 -11.13 -23.12
CA TRP A 87 2.99 -10.07 -22.39
C TRP A 87 2.68 -10.05 -20.89
N VAL A 88 1.69 -10.85 -20.45
CA VAL A 88 1.44 -11.04 -19.01
C VAL A 88 2.66 -11.72 -18.40
N HIS A 89 3.19 -11.15 -17.34
CA HIS A 89 4.37 -11.63 -16.60
C HIS A 89 5.69 -11.62 -17.41
N TYR A 90 5.77 -10.79 -18.45
CA TYR A 90 6.94 -10.74 -19.32
C TYR A 90 8.16 -10.17 -18.57
N GLY A 91 9.19 -11.00 -18.42
CA GLY A 91 10.44 -10.66 -17.74
C GLY A 91 10.37 -10.64 -16.20
N LEU A 92 9.19 -10.75 -15.62
CA LEU A 92 8.98 -10.67 -14.17
C LEU A 92 9.19 -12.05 -13.49
N THR A 93 9.52 -11.99 -12.21
CA THR A 93 9.36 -13.11 -11.28
C THR A 93 8.23 -12.83 -10.30
N SER A 94 7.70 -13.87 -9.65
CA SER A 94 6.56 -13.73 -8.73
C SER A 94 6.76 -12.67 -7.66
N THR A 95 7.96 -12.58 -7.07
CA THR A 95 8.26 -11.57 -6.03
C THR A 95 8.35 -10.14 -6.58
N ASP A 96 8.65 -9.93 -7.86
CA ASP A 96 8.57 -8.61 -8.49
C ASP A 96 7.13 -8.06 -8.42
N VAL A 97 6.15 -8.94 -8.64
CA VAL A 97 4.73 -8.58 -8.56
C VAL A 97 4.26 -8.45 -7.13
N VAL A 98 4.52 -9.46 -6.30
CA VAL A 98 4.02 -9.52 -4.91
C VAL A 98 4.59 -8.38 -4.07
N ASP A 99 5.91 -8.18 -4.07
CA ASP A 99 6.56 -7.19 -3.21
C ASP A 99 6.20 -5.77 -3.64
N THR A 100 6.20 -5.47 -4.95
CA THR A 100 5.79 -4.17 -5.48
C THR A 100 4.32 -3.87 -5.19
N ALA A 101 3.43 -4.85 -5.38
CA ALA A 101 2.03 -4.69 -5.05
C ALA A 101 1.79 -4.51 -3.55
N ASN A 102 2.55 -5.18 -2.68
CA ASN A 102 2.47 -4.96 -1.23
C ASN A 102 2.89 -3.53 -0.86
N GLY A 103 3.98 -3.01 -1.43
CA GLY A 103 4.36 -1.59 -1.26
C GLY A 103 3.23 -0.63 -1.68
N TYR A 104 2.58 -0.91 -2.80
CA TYR A 104 1.44 -0.13 -3.28
C TYR A 104 0.22 -0.23 -2.35
N LEU A 105 -0.12 -1.42 -1.84
CA LEU A 105 -1.22 -1.60 -0.88
C LEU A 105 -0.93 -0.90 0.45
N ILE A 106 0.30 -0.99 0.96
CA ILE A 106 0.74 -0.26 2.15
C ILE A 106 0.61 1.25 1.93
N LYS A 107 0.98 1.76 0.76
CA LYS A 107 0.79 3.18 0.40
C LYS A 107 -0.68 3.59 0.44
N GLN A 108 -1.61 2.75 -0.04
CA GLN A 108 -3.05 3.01 0.07
C GLN A 108 -3.48 3.11 1.54
N ALA A 109 -3.05 2.15 2.38
CA ALA A 109 -3.34 2.15 3.81
C ALA A 109 -2.74 3.38 4.52
N ASN A 110 -1.49 3.71 4.22
CA ASN A 110 -0.80 4.88 4.78
C ASN A 110 -1.50 6.19 4.41
N ASN A 111 -2.06 6.31 3.21
CA ASN A 111 -2.84 7.49 2.82
C ASN A 111 -4.11 7.69 3.67
N ILE A 112 -4.71 6.59 4.15
CA ILE A 112 -5.82 6.66 5.12
C ILE A 112 -5.28 7.11 6.47
N LEU A 113 -4.18 6.51 6.95
CA LEU A 113 -3.56 6.87 8.22
C LEU A 113 -3.06 8.32 8.25
N ARG A 114 -2.47 8.83 7.17
CA ARG A 114 -2.06 10.25 7.05
C ARG A 114 -3.21 11.20 7.32
N LYS A 115 -4.38 10.93 6.74
CA LYS A 115 -5.58 11.74 6.96
C LYS A 115 -6.05 11.69 8.43
N ASP A 116 -5.98 10.52 9.05
CA ASP A 116 -6.36 10.34 10.45
C ASP A 116 -5.38 11.04 11.39
N LEU A 117 -4.08 10.90 11.17
CA LEU A 117 -3.01 11.55 11.93
C LEU A 117 -3.13 13.07 11.84
N GLN A 118 -3.35 13.60 10.64
CA GLN A 118 -3.56 15.03 10.43
C GLN A 118 -4.78 15.54 11.19
N ARG A 119 -5.90 14.82 11.10
CA ARG A 119 -7.11 15.17 11.86
C ARG A 119 -6.88 15.11 13.36
N PHE A 120 -6.16 14.10 13.83
CA PHE A 120 -5.90 13.92 15.25
C PHE A 120 -5.01 15.04 15.82
N ILE A 121 -3.93 15.42 15.12
CA ILE A 121 -3.05 16.49 15.58
C ILE A 121 -3.78 17.84 15.65
N GLU A 122 -4.68 18.13 14.70
CA GLU A 122 -5.51 19.35 14.74
C GLU A 122 -6.47 19.36 15.94
N ILE A 123 -7.03 18.21 16.31
CA ILE A 123 -7.86 18.07 17.51
C ILE A 123 -7.04 18.32 18.77
N LEU A 124 -5.84 17.74 18.87
CA LEU A 124 -4.95 17.95 20.02
C LEU A 124 -4.58 19.43 20.18
N LYS A 125 -4.22 20.10 19.09
CA LYS A 125 -3.94 21.53 19.04
C LYS A 125 -5.14 22.35 19.54
N LYS A 126 -6.33 22.06 18.99
CA LYS A 126 -7.57 22.74 19.39
C LYS A 126 -7.83 22.58 20.89
N ARG A 127 -7.71 21.37 21.43
CA ARG A 127 -7.91 21.07 22.85
C ARG A 127 -6.87 21.75 23.74
N ALA A 128 -5.63 21.85 23.31
CA ALA A 128 -4.59 22.58 24.03
C ALA A 128 -4.97 24.05 24.26
N TYR A 129 -5.46 24.72 23.22
CA TYR A 129 -5.92 26.11 23.31
C TYR A 129 -7.22 26.26 24.09
N GLU A 130 -8.20 25.36 23.88
CA GLU A 130 -9.49 25.38 24.55
C GLU A 130 -9.35 25.29 26.07
N PHE A 131 -8.43 24.47 26.56
CA PHE A 131 -8.24 24.22 27.99
C PHE A 131 -6.98 24.87 28.57
N LYS A 132 -6.37 25.85 27.89
CA LYS A 132 -5.13 26.49 28.32
C LYS A 132 -5.25 27.18 29.70
N ASP A 133 -6.43 27.72 30.04
CA ASP A 133 -6.70 28.42 31.28
C ASP A 133 -7.53 27.56 32.27
N THR A 134 -7.76 26.28 31.96
CA THR A 134 -8.50 25.36 32.85
C THR A 134 -7.56 24.75 33.87
N PRO A 135 -7.65 25.10 35.17
CA PRO A 135 -6.78 24.55 36.17
C PRO A 135 -7.07 23.07 36.43
N CYS A 136 -6.04 22.28 36.59
CA CYS A 136 -6.14 20.90 37.02
C CYS A 136 -4.98 20.53 37.96
N ILE A 137 -5.15 19.46 38.74
CA ILE A 137 -4.11 18.99 39.62
C ILE A 137 -3.15 18.05 38.87
N GLY A 138 -1.87 18.37 38.92
CA GLY A 138 -0.81 17.43 38.55
C GLY A 138 -0.65 16.33 39.59
N ARG A 139 -0.17 15.16 39.16
CA ARG A 139 0.11 14.02 40.04
C ARG A 139 1.49 13.48 39.78
N THR A 140 2.21 13.19 40.88
CA THR A 140 3.47 12.45 40.87
C THR A 140 3.38 11.37 41.95
N HIS A 141 3.99 10.21 41.75
CA HIS A 141 3.93 9.09 42.69
C HIS A 141 2.51 8.66 43.11
N GLY A 142 1.52 8.92 42.27
CA GLY A 142 0.12 8.61 42.56
C GLY A 142 -0.59 9.58 43.52
N VAL A 143 0.07 10.67 43.96
CA VAL A 143 -0.48 11.69 44.85
C VAL A 143 -0.62 13.05 44.17
N HIS A 144 -1.40 13.94 44.74
CA HIS A 144 -1.54 15.32 44.29
C HIS A 144 -0.21 16.05 44.44
N ALA A 145 0.17 16.77 43.39
CA ALA A 145 1.33 17.64 43.33
C ALA A 145 0.89 19.09 43.06
N ASP A 146 1.52 19.77 42.11
CA ASP A 146 1.22 21.17 41.81
C ASP A 146 -0.01 21.36 40.92
N ILE A 147 -0.61 22.54 40.96
CA ILE A 147 -1.66 22.95 40.04
C ILE A 147 -1.02 23.27 38.69
N THR A 148 -1.66 22.77 37.64
CA THR A 148 -1.27 23.02 36.25
C THR A 148 -2.51 23.34 35.40
N ALA A 149 -2.32 23.57 34.11
CA ALA A 149 -3.43 23.74 33.16
C ALA A 149 -3.72 22.43 32.41
N LEU A 150 -4.99 22.09 32.23
CA LEU A 150 -5.42 20.93 31.45
C LEU A 150 -4.93 21.03 30.00
N GLY A 151 -4.87 22.24 29.44
CA GLY A 151 -4.35 22.47 28.09
C GLY A 151 -2.90 22.05 27.91
N LEU A 152 -2.07 22.07 28.95
CA LEU A 152 -0.68 21.62 28.90
C LEU A 152 -0.57 20.11 28.62
N LYS A 153 -1.49 19.30 29.14
CA LYS A 153 -1.57 17.86 28.82
C LYS A 153 -1.83 17.61 27.33
N TRP A 154 -2.75 18.37 26.75
CA TRP A 154 -3.04 18.28 25.31
C TRP A 154 -1.90 18.81 24.46
N ALA A 155 -1.20 19.86 24.90
CA ALA A 155 -0.02 20.40 24.23
C ALA A 155 1.15 19.38 24.22
N LEU A 156 1.35 18.64 25.31
CA LEU A 156 2.33 17.55 25.36
C LEU A 156 2.02 16.48 24.32
N TRP A 157 0.77 16.02 24.25
CA TRP A 157 0.35 15.02 23.28
C TRP A 157 0.40 15.53 21.85
N PHE A 158 0.14 16.82 21.61
CA PHE A 158 0.36 17.45 20.31
C PHE A 158 1.84 17.35 19.88
N GLU A 159 2.77 17.71 20.76
CA GLU A 159 4.20 17.63 20.45
C GLU A 159 4.70 16.18 20.28
N GLU A 160 4.17 15.24 21.05
CA GLU A 160 4.45 13.82 20.85
C GLU A 160 3.95 13.34 19.49
N MET A 161 2.72 13.71 19.11
CA MET A 161 2.13 13.34 17.82
C MET A 161 2.88 13.96 16.65
N ARG A 162 3.33 15.21 16.76
CA ARG A 162 4.15 15.87 15.74
C ARG A 162 5.41 15.07 15.42
N ARG A 163 6.14 14.65 16.45
CA ARG A 163 7.33 13.80 16.30
C ARG A 163 7.00 12.40 15.77
N ASN A 164 5.83 11.86 16.12
CA ASN A 164 5.40 10.54 15.62
C ASN A 164 4.97 10.57 14.15
N ILE A 165 4.40 11.67 13.68
CA ILE A 165 4.11 11.87 12.26
C ILE A 165 5.41 11.89 11.44
N GLU A 166 6.46 12.58 11.91
CA GLU A 166 7.78 12.58 11.26
C GLU A 166 8.35 11.15 11.15
N ARG A 167 8.28 10.36 12.23
CA ARG A 167 8.71 8.94 12.22
C ARG A 167 7.86 8.07 11.29
N PHE A 168 6.56 8.31 11.28
CA PHE A 168 5.64 7.61 10.39
C PHE A 168 5.98 7.86 8.92
N GLU A 169 6.24 9.10 8.52
CA GLU A 169 6.59 9.43 7.14
C GLU A 169 7.95 8.83 6.73
N MET A 170 8.92 8.80 7.64
CA MET A 170 10.20 8.11 7.37
C MET A 170 9.99 6.61 7.13
N ALA A 171 9.24 5.93 8.00
CA ALA A 171 8.94 4.52 7.85
C ALA A 171 8.06 4.22 6.61
N ALA A 172 7.12 5.13 6.29
CA ALA A 172 6.29 5.01 5.10
C ALA A 172 7.13 5.10 3.81
N ALA A 173 8.09 6.01 3.75
CA ALA A 173 8.99 6.15 2.61
C ALA A 173 9.80 4.86 2.36
N ASP A 174 10.23 4.19 3.43
CA ASP A 174 11.00 2.94 3.32
C ASP A 174 10.16 1.77 2.78
N VAL A 175 8.89 1.66 3.19
CA VAL A 175 8.04 0.50 2.86
C VAL A 175 7.15 0.71 1.62
N GLU A 176 6.95 1.96 1.17
CA GLU A 176 6.20 2.29 -0.03
C GLU A 176 7.05 2.15 -1.31
N SER A 177 7.98 1.22 -1.30
CA SER A 177 8.89 0.94 -2.42
C SER A 177 8.45 -0.31 -3.18
N GLY A 178 8.80 -0.35 -4.47
CA GLY A 178 8.67 -1.54 -5.32
C GLY A 178 10.02 -2.18 -5.59
N LYS A 179 9.98 -3.40 -6.15
CA LYS A 179 11.17 -4.16 -6.53
C LYS A 179 10.86 -4.92 -7.82
N ILE A 180 11.57 -4.63 -8.90
CA ILE A 180 11.49 -5.35 -10.18
C ILE A 180 12.91 -5.64 -10.69
N SER A 181 13.59 -6.53 -9.98
CA SER A 181 14.99 -6.88 -10.26
C SER A 181 15.22 -8.37 -10.53
N GLY A 182 14.13 -9.12 -10.68
CA GLY A 182 14.16 -10.56 -10.92
C GLY A 182 14.37 -11.40 -9.67
N ALA A 183 14.48 -12.72 -9.84
CA ALA A 183 14.45 -13.71 -8.76
C ALA A 183 15.58 -13.56 -7.73
N VAL A 184 16.73 -13.08 -8.15
CA VAL A 184 17.93 -12.95 -7.30
C VAL A 184 18.49 -11.52 -7.26
N GLY A 185 17.74 -10.54 -7.77
CA GLY A 185 18.10 -9.12 -7.70
C GLY A 185 19.23 -8.68 -8.65
N ASN A 186 19.51 -9.45 -9.69
CA ASN A 186 20.60 -9.19 -10.62
C ASN A 186 20.16 -8.67 -12.00
N PHE A 187 18.86 -8.38 -12.18
CA PHE A 187 18.29 -7.87 -13.43
C PHE A 187 18.52 -8.77 -14.65
N ALA A 188 18.65 -10.08 -14.45
CA ALA A 188 18.98 -11.01 -15.55
C ALA A 188 17.89 -11.08 -16.63
N THR A 189 16.62 -10.93 -16.26
CA THR A 189 15.46 -11.02 -17.16
C THR A 189 14.78 -9.69 -17.43
N THR A 190 15.06 -8.67 -16.62
CA THR A 190 14.39 -7.37 -16.66
C THR A 190 15.43 -6.27 -16.47
N PRO A 191 15.64 -5.35 -17.43
CA PRO A 191 16.62 -4.27 -17.26
C PRO A 191 16.19 -3.29 -16.16
N PRO A 192 17.14 -2.59 -15.47
CA PRO A 192 16.84 -1.64 -14.41
C PRO A 192 15.77 -0.60 -14.77
N PHE A 193 15.76 -0.12 -16.00
CA PHE A 193 14.76 0.84 -16.51
C PHE A 193 13.29 0.42 -16.26
N VAL A 194 13.00 -0.88 -16.23
CA VAL A 194 11.63 -1.36 -15.99
C VAL A 194 11.23 -1.22 -14.50
N GLN A 195 12.21 -1.16 -13.61
CA GLN A 195 11.98 -0.91 -12.18
C GLN A 195 11.77 0.58 -11.88
N ASP A 196 12.50 1.46 -12.59
CA ASP A 196 12.50 2.93 -12.41
C ASP A 196 11.21 3.58 -12.94
#